data_22361f62c88d9dc819430a530e25e6ec
#
_entry.id   22361f62c88d9dc819430a530e25e6ec
#
_cell.length_a   1.000
_cell.length_b   1.000
_cell.length_c   1.000
_cell.angle_alpha   90.00
_cell.angle_beta   90.00
_cell.angle_gamma   90.00
#
_symmetry.space_group_name_H-M   'P 1'
#
loop_
_entity.id
_entity.type
_entity.pdbx_description
1 polymer ?
#
loop_
_entity_poly.entity_id
_entity_poly.type
_entity_poly.pdbx_seq_one_letter_code
_entity_poly.pdbx_strand_id
1 'polypeptide(L)'
;CLLSRGLGDVYKRQGLQTVNYHTLKRISRGHTLAEYIDAVLRISRYGYDICTHVILNLPGDEMDDSIETAKILSALPVQIVKAHSLYIAKDTRLCDDYENGTISLCEKEEYLNRLIAFLEHLNPDIAVERLFSRIPEKDAVFCNWNTSWWKLRDELLLRMEEQNSFQGKKLNYLDG
;
A
#
# COMPACT_ATOMS: atom_id res chain seq x y z
N CYS A 1 1.81 -0.27 -28.80
CA CYS A 1 2.07 -1.55 -28.17
C CYS A 1 0.83 -2.44 -28.24
N LEU A 2 0.65 -3.17 -29.35
CA LEU A 2 -0.53 -4.02 -29.63
C LEU A 2 -0.40 -5.46 -29.11
N LEU A 3 0.65 -5.77 -28.36
CA LEU A 3 0.95 -7.14 -27.94
C LEU A 3 0.47 -7.50 -26.53
N SER A 4 -0.17 -6.57 -25.79
CA SER A 4 -0.68 -6.87 -24.43
C SER A 4 -2.17 -7.26 -24.42
N ARG A 5 -2.82 -7.48 -25.55
CA ARG A 5 -4.19 -8.01 -25.63
C ARG A 5 -4.28 -9.55 -25.61
N GLY A 6 -3.17 -10.21 -25.36
CA GLY A 6 -3.10 -11.66 -25.24
C GLY A 6 -2.90 -12.06 -23.78
N LEU A 7 -3.96 -12.57 -23.14
CA LEU A 7 -3.93 -13.42 -21.95
C LEU A 7 -3.11 -12.87 -20.75
N GLY A 8 -3.73 -12.04 -19.88
CA GLY A 8 -3.27 -11.99 -18.51
C GLY A 8 -3.34 -10.70 -17.75
N ASP A 9 -3.14 -9.51 -18.31
CA ASP A 9 -3.23 -8.28 -17.52
C ASP A 9 -4.54 -7.54 -17.83
N VAL A 10 -5.56 -7.83 -17.03
CA VAL A 10 -6.86 -7.15 -17.08
C VAL A 10 -6.75 -5.71 -16.56
N TYR A 11 -5.65 -5.35 -15.89
CA TYR A 11 -5.43 -4.04 -15.27
C TYR A 11 -4.02 -3.48 -15.49
N LYS A 12 -3.88 -2.16 -15.35
CA LYS A 12 -2.58 -1.46 -15.36
C LYS A 12 -2.09 -1.24 -13.93
N ARG A 13 -0.86 -1.64 -13.65
CA ARG A 13 -0.24 -1.50 -12.32
C ARG A 13 0.43 -0.15 -12.17
N GLN A 14 0.11 0.54 -11.07
CA GLN A 14 0.69 1.83 -10.71
C GLN A 14 1.29 1.74 -9.30
N GLY A 15 2.55 2.14 -9.17
CA GLY A 15 3.23 2.12 -7.88
C GLY A 15 3.19 3.50 -7.22
N LEU A 16 2.15 3.82 -6.48
CA LEU A 16 2.10 5.03 -5.66
C LEU A 16 3.09 4.94 -4.50
N GLN A 17 3.09 3.86 -3.78
CA GLN A 17 3.79 3.54 -2.53
C GLN A 17 3.22 4.30 -1.33
N THR A 18 3.29 5.62 -1.30
CA THR A 18 2.74 6.54 -0.29
C THR A 18 2.40 7.88 -0.94
N VAL A 19 1.56 8.67 -0.29
CA VAL A 19 1.30 10.07 -0.67
C VAL A 19 2.32 11.05 -0.09
N ASN A 20 3.09 10.63 0.92
CA ASN A 20 4.06 11.46 1.60
C ASN A 20 5.25 11.81 0.69
N TYR A 21 5.33 13.09 0.29
CA TYR A 21 6.40 13.59 -0.56
C TYR A 21 7.81 13.35 0.01
N HIS A 22 7.99 13.56 1.32
CA HIS A 22 9.29 13.40 1.97
C HIS A 22 9.73 11.93 1.95
N THR A 23 8.81 11.01 2.16
CA THR A 23 9.07 9.57 2.06
C THR A 23 9.35 9.16 0.62
N LEU A 24 8.57 9.61 -0.37
CA LEU A 24 8.86 9.35 -1.79
C LEU A 24 10.25 9.81 -2.19
N LYS A 25 10.68 10.99 -1.73
CA LYS A 25 12.05 11.50 -1.95
C LYS A 25 13.11 10.64 -1.25
N ARG A 26 12.88 10.25 0.01
CA ARG A 26 13.79 9.41 0.80
C ARG A 26 14.04 8.05 0.14
N ILE A 27 12.99 7.40 -0.35
CA ILE A 27 13.10 6.10 -1.04
C ILE A 27 13.52 6.24 -2.51
N SER A 28 13.86 7.43 -2.97
CA SER A 28 14.27 7.72 -4.36
C SER A 28 13.26 7.21 -5.39
N ARG A 29 11.96 7.44 -5.14
CA ARG A 29 10.88 6.87 -5.96
C ARG A 29 10.88 7.35 -7.41
N GLY A 30 11.43 8.52 -7.71
CA GLY A 30 11.57 9.05 -9.06
C GLY A 30 10.29 9.64 -9.66
N HIS A 31 9.20 9.69 -8.90
CA HIS A 31 7.96 10.42 -9.25
C HIS A 31 7.27 10.96 -7.99
N THR A 32 6.46 11.96 -8.19
CA THR A 32 5.64 12.62 -7.16
C THR A 32 4.19 12.09 -7.16
N LEU A 33 3.41 12.49 -6.15
CA LEU A 33 1.97 12.25 -6.14
C LEU A 33 1.27 12.88 -7.35
N ALA A 34 1.69 14.07 -7.79
CA ALA A 34 1.09 14.74 -8.94
C ALA A 34 1.28 13.94 -10.24
N GLU A 35 2.47 13.37 -10.45
CA GLU A 35 2.74 12.51 -11.61
C GLU A 35 1.98 11.19 -11.56
N TYR A 36 1.78 10.65 -10.36
CA TYR A 36 0.92 9.47 -10.16
C TYR A 36 -0.54 9.78 -10.53
N ILE A 37 -1.08 10.92 -10.04
CA ILE A 37 -2.46 11.36 -10.36
C ILE A 37 -2.63 11.54 -11.87
N ASP A 38 -1.70 12.24 -12.53
CA ASP A 38 -1.73 12.43 -13.98
C ASP A 38 -1.72 11.08 -14.72
N ALA A 39 -0.87 10.13 -14.30
CA ALA A 39 -0.83 8.81 -14.90
C ALA A 39 -2.14 8.04 -14.75
N VAL A 40 -2.75 8.06 -13.56
CA VAL A 40 -4.05 7.43 -13.28
C VAL A 40 -5.14 8.01 -14.17
N LEU A 41 -5.24 9.36 -14.23
CA LEU A 41 -6.24 10.04 -15.05
C LEU A 41 -6.04 9.81 -16.55
N ARG A 42 -4.82 9.67 -17.03
CA ARG A 42 -4.54 9.29 -18.42
C ARG A 42 -4.96 7.86 -18.73
N ILE A 43 -4.62 6.91 -17.85
CA ILE A 43 -4.92 5.48 -18.06
C ILE A 43 -6.42 5.24 -18.04
N SER A 44 -7.17 5.91 -17.16
CA SER A 44 -8.61 5.74 -17.03
C SER A 44 -9.38 6.06 -18.32
N ARG A 45 -8.86 7.00 -19.15
CA ARG A 45 -9.45 7.36 -20.44
C ARG A 45 -9.45 6.21 -21.46
N TYR A 46 -8.64 5.19 -21.24
CA TYR A 46 -8.55 4.04 -22.14
C TYR A 46 -9.38 2.84 -21.66
N GLY A 47 -10.14 2.98 -20.57
CA GLY A 47 -11.02 1.94 -20.03
C GLY A 47 -10.28 0.75 -19.43
N TYR A 48 -9.03 0.94 -18.97
CA TYR A 48 -8.30 -0.08 -18.22
C TYR A 48 -8.58 0.05 -16.72
N ASP A 49 -8.75 -1.08 -16.06
CA ASP A 49 -8.72 -1.11 -14.61
C ASP A 49 -7.32 -0.73 -14.11
N ILE A 50 -7.28 0.01 -13.01
CA ILE A 50 -6.05 0.50 -12.42
C ILE A 50 -5.84 -0.19 -11.07
N CYS A 51 -4.71 -0.87 -10.95
CA CYS A 51 -4.27 -1.49 -9.71
C CYS A 51 -3.13 -0.67 -9.09
N THR A 52 -3.36 -0.10 -7.93
CA THR A 52 -2.38 0.71 -7.21
C THR A 52 -1.67 -0.11 -6.13
N HIS A 53 -0.34 0.01 -6.09
CA HIS A 53 0.49 -0.57 -5.04
C HIS A 53 0.85 0.49 -4.01
N VAL A 54 0.63 0.19 -2.72
CA VAL A 54 0.96 1.03 -1.58
C VAL A 54 1.72 0.23 -0.51
N ILE A 55 2.58 0.91 0.25
CA ILE A 55 3.32 0.34 1.37
C ILE A 55 3.04 1.22 2.58
N LEU A 56 2.38 0.66 3.60
CA LEU A 56 1.86 1.45 4.74
C LEU A 56 2.85 1.59 5.91
N ASN A 57 4.06 1.05 5.78
CA ASN A 57 5.11 1.15 6.79
C ASN A 57 6.47 1.54 6.21
N LEU A 58 6.47 2.45 5.25
CA LEU A 58 7.72 3.04 4.78
C LEU A 58 8.37 3.86 5.91
N PRO A 59 9.72 3.86 6.00
CA PRO A 59 10.42 4.66 6.99
C PRO A 59 10.08 6.14 6.87
N GLY A 60 9.51 6.72 7.92
CA GLY A 60 9.07 8.12 7.95
C GLY A 60 7.61 8.37 7.63
N ASP A 61 6.85 7.34 7.26
CA ASP A 61 5.39 7.43 7.18
C ASP A 61 4.76 7.18 8.55
N GLU A 62 3.64 7.86 8.79
CA GLU A 62 2.84 7.79 10.00
C GLU A 62 1.40 7.33 9.69
N MET A 63 0.55 7.32 10.72
CA MET A 63 -0.87 6.94 10.59
C MET A 63 -1.59 7.82 9.57
N ASP A 64 -1.37 9.13 9.63
CA ASP A 64 -2.03 10.10 8.76
C ASP A 64 -1.69 9.89 7.29
N ASP A 65 -0.44 9.49 6.97
CA ASP A 65 -0.05 9.16 5.60
C ASP A 65 -0.85 7.98 5.03
N SER A 66 -1.15 6.99 5.89
CA SER A 66 -1.98 5.84 5.52
C SER A 66 -3.43 6.26 5.25
N ILE A 67 -3.99 7.14 6.09
CA ILE A 67 -5.34 7.70 5.95
C ILE A 67 -5.43 8.56 4.69
N GLU A 68 -4.48 9.46 4.48
CA GLU A 68 -4.44 10.32 3.28
C GLU A 68 -4.28 9.50 2.00
N THR A 69 -3.46 8.45 2.04
CA THR A 69 -3.32 7.51 0.91
C THR A 69 -4.67 6.87 0.55
N ALA A 70 -5.44 6.40 1.53
CA ALA A 70 -6.76 5.84 1.30
C ALA A 70 -7.74 6.86 0.69
N LYS A 71 -7.73 8.09 1.22
CA LYS A 71 -8.59 9.19 0.73
C LYS A 71 -8.28 9.57 -0.72
N ILE A 72 -7.00 9.71 -1.06
CA ILE A 72 -6.57 10.03 -2.43
C ILE A 72 -6.97 8.91 -3.40
N LEU A 73 -6.76 7.65 -3.02
CA LEU A 73 -7.14 6.50 -3.86
C LEU A 73 -8.65 6.44 -4.08
N SER A 74 -9.44 6.74 -3.05
CA SER A 74 -10.90 6.75 -3.12
C SER A 74 -11.46 7.86 -4.02
N ALA A 75 -10.73 8.97 -4.16
CA ALA A 75 -11.11 10.10 -5.03
C ALA A 75 -10.66 9.91 -6.49
N LEU A 76 -9.86 8.89 -6.78
CA LEU A 76 -9.33 8.62 -8.12
C LEU A 76 -10.02 7.39 -8.74
N PRO A 77 -10.02 7.27 -10.08
CA PRO A 77 -10.59 6.12 -10.78
C PRO A 77 -9.69 4.87 -10.64
N VAL A 78 -9.52 4.40 -9.41
CA VAL A 78 -8.75 3.20 -9.05
C VAL A 78 -9.74 2.09 -8.72
N GLN A 79 -9.55 0.90 -9.31
CA GLN A 79 -10.42 -0.25 -9.09
C GLN A 79 -9.82 -1.28 -8.14
N ILE A 80 -8.49 -1.34 -8.05
CA ILE A 80 -7.81 -2.36 -7.27
C ILE A 80 -6.67 -1.73 -6.47
N VAL A 81 -6.51 -2.14 -5.21
CA VAL A 81 -5.36 -1.79 -4.36
C VAL A 81 -4.64 -3.04 -3.90
N LYS A 82 -3.32 -3.00 -3.97
CA LYS A 82 -2.40 -3.94 -3.32
C LYS A 82 -1.66 -3.23 -2.21
N ALA A 83 -2.10 -3.43 -0.98
CA ALA A 83 -1.34 -2.98 0.18
C ALA A 83 -0.21 -3.98 0.47
N HIS A 84 0.96 -3.46 0.79
CA HIS A 84 2.11 -4.26 1.17
C HIS A 84 2.63 -3.77 2.52
N SER A 85 3.08 -4.70 3.37
CA SER A 85 4.09 -4.40 4.38
C SER A 85 5.44 -4.25 3.68
N LEU A 86 6.29 -3.33 4.13
CA LEU A 86 7.66 -3.26 3.65
C LEU A 86 8.39 -4.58 3.96
N TYR A 87 9.15 -5.05 3.02
CA TYR A 87 10.18 -6.06 3.26
C TYR A 87 11.55 -5.48 2.91
N ILE A 88 12.59 -5.97 3.56
CA ILE A 88 13.96 -5.55 3.29
C ILE A 88 14.71 -6.73 2.71
N ALA A 89 15.04 -6.63 1.43
CA ALA A 89 15.80 -7.65 0.73
C ALA A 89 17.28 -7.58 1.14
N LYS A 90 17.95 -8.72 1.17
CA LYS A 90 19.40 -8.81 1.38
C LYS A 90 20.16 -8.09 0.29
N ASP A 91 21.37 -7.68 0.59
CA ASP A 91 22.31 -7.05 -0.35
C ASP A 91 21.75 -5.78 -1.03
N THR A 92 20.96 -5.01 -0.28
CA THR A 92 20.41 -3.73 -0.71
C THR A 92 20.84 -2.60 0.22
N ARG A 93 20.91 -1.37 -0.31
CA ARG A 93 21.16 -0.19 0.52
C ARG A 93 20.16 -0.07 1.69
N LEU A 94 18.92 -0.45 1.49
CA LEU A 94 17.90 -0.44 2.55
C LEU A 94 18.24 -1.44 3.66
N CYS A 95 18.87 -2.57 3.31
CA CYS A 95 19.40 -3.55 4.28
C CYS A 95 20.51 -2.92 5.13
N ASP A 96 21.49 -2.26 4.47
CA ASP A 96 22.57 -1.57 5.17
C ASP A 96 22.04 -0.49 6.13
N ASP A 97 21.10 0.33 5.66
CA ASP A 97 20.48 1.39 6.45
C ASP A 97 19.69 0.83 7.66
N TYR A 98 19.05 -0.32 7.51
CA TYR A 98 18.33 -1.01 8.57
C TYR A 98 19.27 -1.63 9.60
N GLU A 99 20.30 -2.36 9.17
CA GLU A 99 21.28 -3.02 10.04
C GLU A 99 22.13 -2.00 10.83
N ASN A 100 22.44 -0.85 10.22
CA ASN A 100 23.14 0.25 10.87
C ASN A 100 22.24 1.13 11.76
N GLY A 101 20.94 0.84 11.84
CA GLY A 101 19.99 1.61 12.65
C GLY A 101 19.68 3.02 12.12
N THR A 102 20.03 3.32 10.85
CA THR A 102 19.73 4.59 10.20
C THR A 102 18.24 4.75 9.91
N ILE A 103 17.56 3.63 9.70
CA ILE A 103 16.10 3.56 9.58
C ILE A 103 15.52 2.61 10.61
N SER A 104 14.30 2.93 11.06
CA SER A 104 13.48 2.04 11.87
C SER A 104 12.15 1.79 11.17
N LEU A 105 11.59 0.61 11.37
CA LEU A 105 10.25 0.27 10.93
C LEU A 105 9.30 0.30 12.12
N CYS A 106 8.04 0.61 11.87
CA CYS A 106 7.04 0.55 12.91
C CYS A 106 6.83 -0.91 13.38
N GLU A 107 6.37 -1.06 14.59
CA GLU A 107 6.03 -2.34 15.18
C GLU A 107 4.80 -2.97 14.48
N LYS A 108 4.64 -4.28 14.63
CA LYS A 108 3.52 -5.04 14.05
C LYS A 108 2.16 -4.43 14.42
N GLU A 109 2.00 -4.08 15.69
CA GLU A 109 0.77 -3.48 16.22
C GLU A 109 0.41 -2.17 15.51
N GLU A 110 1.40 -1.32 15.33
CA GLU A 110 1.24 -0.05 14.63
C GLU A 110 0.88 -0.26 13.16
N TYR A 111 1.51 -1.21 12.49
CA TYR A 111 1.15 -1.54 11.10
C TYR A 111 -0.28 -2.02 10.97
N LEU A 112 -0.75 -2.91 11.85
CA LEU A 112 -2.13 -3.40 11.84
C LEU A 112 -3.11 -2.26 12.08
N ASN A 113 -2.81 -1.33 12.98
CA ASN A 113 -3.63 -0.14 13.22
C ASN A 113 -3.67 0.77 11.98
N ARG A 114 -2.54 1.01 11.31
CA ARG A 114 -2.47 1.77 10.05
C ARG A 114 -3.28 1.11 8.94
N LEU A 115 -3.20 -0.22 8.83
CA LEU A 115 -3.94 -0.98 7.83
C LEU A 115 -5.45 -0.93 8.08
N ILE A 116 -5.90 -1.02 9.35
CA ILE A 116 -7.31 -0.83 9.71
C ILE A 116 -7.76 0.58 9.34
N ALA A 117 -7.01 1.60 9.74
CA ALA A 117 -7.33 3.00 9.43
C ALA A 117 -7.38 3.25 7.92
N PHE A 118 -6.43 2.70 7.16
CA PHE A 118 -6.42 2.74 5.70
C PHE A 118 -7.70 2.12 5.11
N LEU A 119 -8.08 0.92 5.55
CA LEU A 119 -9.28 0.23 5.08
C LEU A 119 -10.56 1.00 5.45
N GLU A 120 -10.66 1.54 6.66
CA GLU A 120 -11.82 2.34 7.10
C GLU A 120 -12.05 3.59 6.24
N HIS A 121 -10.98 4.18 5.67
CA HIS A 121 -11.06 5.36 4.81
C HIS A 121 -11.07 5.02 3.31
N LEU A 122 -10.85 3.77 2.92
CA LEU A 122 -10.84 3.34 1.54
C LEU A 122 -12.26 3.08 1.03
N ASN A 123 -12.61 3.62 -0.15
CA ASN A 123 -13.89 3.37 -0.79
C ASN A 123 -14.16 1.84 -0.90
N PRO A 124 -15.31 1.34 -0.43
CA PRO A 124 -15.66 -0.07 -0.47
C PRO A 124 -15.76 -0.67 -1.89
N ASP A 125 -15.93 0.17 -2.92
CA ASP A 125 -15.94 -0.27 -4.32
C ASP A 125 -14.54 -0.62 -4.84
N ILE A 126 -13.48 -0.25 -4.14
CA ILE A 126 -12.10 -0.59 -4.50
C ILE A 126 -11.75 -1.98 -3.96
N ALA A 127 -11.46 -2.92 -4.86
CA ALA A 127 -11.06 -4.27 -4.48
C ALA A 127 -9.67 -4.28 -3.82
N VAL A 128 -9.53 -4.93 -2.67
CA VAL A 128 -8.24 -5.09 -1.99
C VAL A 128 -7.67 -6.46 -2.30
N GLU A 129 -6.63 -6.52 -3.14
CA GLU A 129 -6.06 -7.79 -3.61
C GLU A 129 -5.03 -8.39 -2.62
N ARG A 130 -4.32 -7.55 -1.88
CA ARG A 130 -3.25 -7.98 -0.96
C ARG A 130 -3.16 -7.01 0.21
N LEU A 131 -2.75 -7.55 1.39
CA LEU A 131 -2.61 -6.79 2.64
C LEU A 131 -1.20 -6.88 3.24
N PHE A 132 -0.43 -7.89 2.85
CA PHE A 132 0.90 -8.18 3.40
C PHE A 132 1.86 -8.63 2.29
N SER A 133 3.14 -8.43 2.50
CA SER A 133 4.18 -8.90 1.59
C SER A 133 4.30 -10.42 1.58
N ARG A 134 4.74 -10.95 0.45
CA ARG A 134 5.02 -12.38 0.25
C ARG A 134 6.36 -12.50 -0.45
N ILE A 135 7.42 -12.60 0.33
CA ILE A 135 8.78 -12.85 -0.16
C ILE A 135 9.33 -14.10 0.54
N PRO A 136 10.15 -14.94 -0.13
CA PRO A 136 10.84 -16.02 0.54
C PRO A 136 11.75 -15.51 1.65
N GLU A 137 11.70 -16.12 2.84
CA GLU A 137 12.49 -15.71 4.02
C GLU A 137 14.01 -15.65 3.73
N LYS A 138 14.51 -16.56 2.88
CA LYS A 138 15.91 -16.61 2.49
C LYS A 138 16.40 -15.32 1.79
N ASP A 139 15.51 -14.56 1.18
CA ASP A 139 15.82 -13.41 0.33
C ASP A 139 15.64 -12.07 1.06
N ALA A 140 15.19 -12.08 2.32
CA ALA A 140 14.94 -10.88 3.11
C ALA A 140 15.60 -10.94 4.50
N VAL A 141 15.99 -9.77 5.03
CA VAL A 141 16.42 -9.58 6.44
C VAL A 141 15.25 -9.17 7.31
N PHE A 142 14.23 -8.56 6.73
CA PHE A 142 12.97 -8.23 7.39
C PHE A 142 11.79 -8.52 6.47
N CYS A 143 10.79 -9.21 6.99
CA CYS A 143 9.49 -9.38 6.35
C CYS A 143 8.43 -9.71 7.41
N ASN A 144 7.34 -8.95 7.44
CA ASN A 144 6.16 -9.27 8.24
C ASN A 144 6.43 -9.58 9.72
N TRP A 145 7.42 -8.95 10.34
CA TRP A 145 7.81 -9.18 11.76
C TRP A 145 7.99 -10.66 12.08
N ASN A 146 8.61 -11.42 11.19
CA ASN A 146 8.80 -12.87 11.27
C ASN A 146 7.49 -13.67 11.45
N THR A 147 6.39 -13.11 11.00
CA THR A 147 5.05 -13.72 11.06
C THR A 147 4.56 -14.03 9.65
N SER A 148 3.97 -15.19 9.45
CA SER A 148 3.40 -15.55 8.16
C SER A 148 2.23 -14.63 7.79
N TRP A 149 2.12 -14.29 6.51
CA TRP A 149 1.11 -13.35 6.00
C TRP A 149 -0.34 -13.78 6.31
N TRP A 150 -0.61 -15.10 6.39
CA TRP A 150 -1.95 -15.60 6.71
C TRP A 150 -2.30 -15.43 8.20
N LYS A 151 -1.32 -15.58 9.11
CA LYS A 151 -1.53 -15.29 10.54
C LYS A 151 -1.80 -13.80 10.77
N LEU A 152 -1.06 -12.93 10.08
CA LEU A 152 -1.29 -11.48 10.15
C LEU A 152 -2.67 -11.11 9.58
N ARG A 153 -3.10 -11.76 8.49
CA ARG A 153 -4.44 -11.56 7.93
C ARG A 153 -5.53 -11.99 8.93
N ASP A 154 -5.38 -13.15 9.52
CA ASP A 154 -6.37 -13.69 10.46
C ASP A 154 -6.44 -12.80 11.71
N GLU A 155 -5.30 -12.32 12.22
CA GLU A 155 -5.23 -11.34 13.31
C GLU A 155 -5.88 -10.01 12.93
N LEU A 156 -5.63 -9.49 11.73
CA LEU A 156 -6.27 -8.27 11.24
C LEU A 156 -7.80 -8.41 11.21
N LEU A 157 -8.31 -9.51 10.63
CA LEU A 157 -9.75 -9.74 10.51
C LEU A 157 -10.42 -9.84 11.88
N LEU A 158 -9.79 -10.54 12.84
CA LEU A 158 -10.29 -10.62 14.21
C LEU A 158 -10.37 -9.23 14.86
N ARG A 159 -9.32 -8.41 14.74
CA ARG A 159 -9.32 -7.03 15.27
C ARG A 159 -10.40 -6.16 14.64
N MET A 160 -10.57 -6.27 13.33
CA MET A 160 -11.62 -5.53 12.62
C MET A 160 -13.02 -5.94 13.11
N GLU A 161 -13.24 -7.23 13.36
CA GLU A 161 -14.49 -7.73 13.92
C GLU A 161 -14.72 -7.20 15.34
N GLU A 162 -13.74 -7.31 16.23
CA GLU A 162 -13.80 -6.82 17.61
C GLU A 162 -14.06 -5.30 17.69
N GLN A 163 -13.53 -4.53 16.75
CA GLN A 163 -13.71 -3.08 16.67
C GLN A 163 -14.94 -2.67 15.85
N ASN A 164 -15.72 -3.63 15.36
CA ASN A 164 -16.82 -3.39 14.40
C ASN A 164 -16.34 -2.50 13.24
N SER A 165 -15.13 -2.78 12.71
CA SER A 165 -14.47 -2.05 11.62
C SER A 165 -14.68 -2.76 10.30
N PHE A 166 -14.82 -1.99 9.22
CA PHE A 166 -14.97 -2.49 7.85
C PHE A 166 -14.46 -1.46 6.84
N GLN A 167 -14.21 -1.90 5.63
CA GLN A 167 -13.77 -1.02 4.55
C GLN A 167 -14.84 0.03 4.27
N GLY A 168 -14.42 1.31 4.25
CA GLY A 168 -15.31 2.44 4.00
C GLY A 168 -16.09 2.93 5.22
N LYS A 169 -15.88 2.39 6.42
CA LYS A 169 -16.57 2.83 7.65
C LYS A 169 -16.47 4.34 7.90
N LYS A 170 -15.37 4.96 7.46
CA LYS A 170 -15.09 6.39 7.62
C LYS A 170 -15.06 7.14 6.28
N LEU A 171 -15.72 6.61 5.26
CA LEU A 171 -15.86 7.26 3.95
C LEU A 171 -16.95 8.35 4.02
N ASN A 172 -16.61 9.50 4.59
CA ASN A 172 -17.53 10.64 4.76
C ASN A 172 -16.97 11.94 4.18
N TYR A 173 -15.95 11.86 3.34
CA TYR A 173 -15.20 13.00 2.82
C TYR A 173 -15.35 13.19 1.30
N LEU A 174 -16.09 12.30 0.61
CA LEU A 174 -16.39 12.42 -0.82
C LEU A 174 -17.74 13.10 -1.09
N ASP A 175 -18.61 13.13 -0.07
CA ASP A 175 -19.97 13.68 -0.15
C ASP A 175 -20.02 15.10 0.44
N GLY A 176 -19.08 15.97 0.05
CA GLY A 176 -18.98 17.35 0.50
C GLY A 176 -19.90 18.33 -0.20
#